data_f352b83ef43cce1211b98ad2123a1dff
#
_entry.id   f352b83ef43cce1211b98ad2123a1dff
#
_cell.length_a   1.000
_cell.length_b   1.000
_cell.length_c   1.000
_cell.angle_alpha   90.00
_cell.angle_beta   90.00
_cell.angle_gamma   90.00
#
_symmetry.space_group_name_H-M   'P 1'
#
loop_
_entity.id
_entity.type
_entity.pdbx_description
1 polymer ?
#
loop_
_entity_poly.entity_id
_entity_poly.type
_entity_poly.pdbx_seq_one_letter_code
_entity_poly.pdbx_strand_id
1 'polypeptide(L)'
;MLFRSIFGVVMTMVDRRSKLSMHVCDEVEAKIPNKVFNTPIRRLAKVAEAAWTGAPTVILNPPSSNGAGAGSREYWTLAKEFHKRVQEMRRNYGVTEHPRLLLEKQGRKL
;
A
#
# COMPACT_ATOMS: atom_id res chain seq x y z
N MET A 1 -9.21 5.14 -21.03
CA MET A 1 -7.96 4.87 -20.30
C MET A 1 -7.92 3.41 -19.86
N LEU A 2 -6.86 2.72 -20.20
CA LEU A 2 -6.68 1.33 -19.81
C LEU A 2 -5.88 1.27 -18.50
N PHE A 3 -6.45 0.65 -17.47
CA PHE A 3 -5.81 0.51 -16.15
C PHE A 3 -4.99 -0.78 -16.01
N ARG A 4 -4.59 -1.39 -17.12
CA ARG A 4 -3.83 -2.66 -17.10
C ARG A 4 -2.47 -2.53 -16.44
N SER A 5 -1.85 -1.35 -16.54
CA SER A 5 -0.53 -1.08 -15.97
C SER A 5 -0.59 -0.67 -14.49
N ILE A 6 -1.79 -0.43 -13.95
CA ILE A 6 -1.95 -0.05 -12.54
C ILE A 6 -2.10 -1.31 -11.70
N PHE A 7 -1.15 -1.53 -10.81
CA PHE A 7 -1.19 -2.65 -9.87
C PHE A 7 -2.23 -2.47 -8.78
N GLY A 8 -2.35 -1.25 -8.27
CA GLY A 8 -3.33 -0.93 -7.24
C GLY A 8 -3.31 0.54 -6.88
N VAL A 9 -4.32 0.95 -6.13
CA VAL A 9 -4.50 2.32 -5.66
C VAL A 9 -4.65 2.30 -4.15
N VAL A 10 -3.87 3.12 -3.47
CA VAL A 10 -3.97 3.30 -2.00
C VAL A 10 -4.58 4.66 -1.72
N MET A 11 -5.66 4.68 -0.96
CA MET A 11 -6.25 5.92 -0.50
C MET A 11 -5.46 6.44 0.69
N THR A 12 -4.93 7.66 0.59
CA THR A 12 -4.13 8.29 1.65
C THR A 12 -4.81 9.54 2.18
N MET A 13 -4.37 10.00 3.34
CA MET A 13 -4.91 11.20 4.00
C MET A 13 -6.44 11.11 4.18
N VAL A 14 -6.94 9.92 4.46
CA VAL A 14 -8.38 9.68 4.62
C VAL A 14 -8.84 10.23 5.96
N ASP A 15 -9.86 11.06 5.94
CA ASP A 15 -10.52 11.58 7.14
C ASP A 15 -11.96 11.06 7.17
N ARG A 16 -12.21 10.10 8.07
CA ARG A 16 -13.52 9.45 8.20
C ARG A 16 -14.61 10.40 8.71
N ARG A 17 -14.22 11.52 9.30
CA ARG A 17 -15.16 12.55 9.76
C ARG A 17 -15.61 13.47 8.62
N SER A 18 -14.91 13.49 7.51
CA SER A 18 -15.23 14.30 6.35
C SER A 18 -16.11 13.51 5.36
N LYS A 19 -17.29 14.03 5.09
CA LYS A 19 -18.18 13.44 4.07
C LYS A 19 -17.56 13.49 2.69
N LEU A 20 -16.82 14.57 2.38
CA LEU A 20 -16.12 14.71 1.11
C LEU A 20 -15.05 13.64 0.96
N SER A 21 -14.26 13.40 1.99
CA SER A 21 -13.21 12.37 1.95
C SER A 21 -13.80 10.99 1.69
N MET A 22 -14.87 10.64 2.37
CA MET A 22 -15.54 9.35 2.19
C MET A 22 -16.18 9.24 0.80
N HIS A 23 -16.77 10.33 0.31
CA HIS A 23 -17.35 10.36 -1.04
C HIS A 23 -16.28 10.12 -2.11
N VAL A 24 -15.11 10.74 -1.97
CA VAL A 24 -13.98 10.53 -2.91
C VAL A 24 -13.53 9.07 -2.90
N CYS A 25 -13.43 8.45 -1.72
CA CYS A 25 -13.08 7.03 -1.63
C CYS A 25 -14.08 6.15 -2.37
N ASP A 26 -15.37 6.38 -2.17
CA ASP A 26 -16.42 5.62 -2.83
C ASP A 26 -16.39 5.80 -4.36
N GLU A 27 -16.16 7.02 -4.82
CA GLU A 27 -16.04 7.33 -6.24
C GLU A 27 -14.87 6.60 -6.89
N VAL A 28 -13.72 6.57 -6.22
CA VAL A 28 -12.53 5.89 -6.74
C VAL A 28 -12.78 4.39 -6.82
N GLU A 29 -13.37 3.79 -5.78
CA GLU A 29 -13.69 2.37 -5.80
C GLU A 29 -14.68 1.99 -6.91
N ALA A 30 -15.66 2.87 -7.18
CA ALA A 30 -16.62 2.65 -8.24
C ALA A 30 -15.98 2.73 -9.63
N LYS A 31 -15.02 3.63 -9.83
CA LYS A 31 -14.36 3.84 -11.12
C LYS A 31 -13.24 2.86 -11.41
N ILE A 32 -12.57 2.37 -10.37
CA ILE A 32 -11.42 1.46 -10.50
C ILE A 32 -11.68 0.23 -9.63
N PRO A 33 -12.67 -0.60 -9.97
CA PRO A 33 -13.02 -1.75 -9.14
C PRO A 33 -11.85 -2.76 -9.08
N ASN A 34 -11.70 -3.39 -7.93
CA ASN A 34 -10.68 -4.42 -7.66
C ASN A 34 -9.24 -3.92 -7.67
N LYS A 35 -9.00 -2.61 -7.81
CA LYS A 35 -7.66 -2.04 -7.77
C LYS A 35 -7.35 -1.32 -6.46
N VAL A 36 -8.38 -0.84 -5.75
CA VAL A 36 -8.19 -0.10 -4.51
C VAL A 36 -7.81 -1.07 -3.39
N PHE A 37 -6.75 -0.74 -2.67
CA PHE A 37 -6.33 -1.51 -1.50
C PHE A 37 -7.35 -1.36 -0.36
N ASN A 38 -7.54 -2.44 0.39
CA ASN A 38 -8.46 -2.45 1.51
C ASN A 38 -7.94 -1.72 2.75
N THR A 39 -6.67 -1.32 2.72
CA THR A 39 -6.00 -0.63 3.81
C THR A 39 -5.80 0.85 3.46
N PRO A 40 -6.74 1.73 3.79
CA PRO A 40 -6.53 3.17 3.61
C PRO A 40 -5.56 3.69 4.67
N ILE A 41 -4.81 4.73 4.32
CA ILE A 41 -3.93 5.42 5.26
C ILE A 41 -4.63 6.69 5.72
N ARG A 42 -4.93 6.76 7.00
CA ARG A 42 -5.61 7.90 7.59
C ARG A 42 -4.70 9.11 7.67
N ARG A 43 -5.31 10.29 7.72
CA ARG A 43 -4.62 11.54 8.00
C ARG A 43 -4.28 11.58 9.50
N LEU A 44 -3.01 11.38 9.83
CA LEU A 44 -2.52 11.38 11.20
C LEU A 44 -1.32 12.32 11.34
N ALA A 45 -1.27 13.08 12.42
CA ALA A 45 -0.18 14.01 12.69
C ALA A 45 1.18 13.30 12.77
N LYS A 46 1.23 12.12 13.36
CA LYS A 46 2.48 11.34 13.48
C LYS A 46 3.08 10.94 12.14
N VAL A 47 2.25 10.69 11.15
CA VAL A 47 2.73 10.39 9.79
C VAL A 47 3.33 11.64 9.15
N ALA A 48 2.69 12.79 9.32
CA ALA A 48 3.22 14.07 8.84
C ALA A 48 4.53 14.45 9.54
N GLU A 49 4.61 14.24 10.84
CA GLU A 49 5.83 14.50 11.63
C GLU A 49 7.01 13.64 11.17
N ALA A 50 6.77 12.42 10.73
CA ALA A 50 7.82 11.54 10.19
C ALA A 50 8.53 12.16 8.99
N ALA A 51 7.79 12.80 8.09
CA ALA A 51 8.37 13.51 6.95
C ALA A 51 9.28 14.65 7.40
N TRP A 52 8.92 15.36 8.45
CA TRP A 52 9.73 16.45 9.00
C TRP A 52 11.05 15.93 9.60
N THR A 53 11.02 14.81 10.30
CA THR A 53 12.23 14.25 10.95
C THR A 53 13.12 13.47 9.97
N GLY A 54 12.62 13.16 8.78
CA GLY A 54 13.39 12.41 7.77
C GLY A 54 13.50 10.92 8.03
N ALA A 55 12.76 10.38 9.00
CA ALA A 55 12.74 8.95 9.30
C ALA A 55 11.36 8.35 9.03
N PRO A 56 11.28 7.06 8.60
CA PRO A 56 9.99 6.41 8.39
C PRO A 56 9.14 6.34 9.66
N THR A 57 7.84 6.53 9.52
CA THR A 57 6.92 6.50 10.66
C THR A 57 6.95 5.16 11.40
N VAL A 58 7.19 4.06 10.70
CA VAL A 58 7.28 2.72 11.31
C VAL A 58 8.48 2.58 12.26
N ILE A 59 9.51 3.40 12.08
CA ILE A 59 10.68 3.44 12.94
C ILE A 59 10.47 4.40 14.11
N LEU A 60 9.93 5.61 13.83
CA LEU A 60 9.72 6.63 14.85
C LEU A 60 8.61 6.25 15.84
N ASN A 61 7.55 5.65 15.34
CA ASN A 61 6.37 5.31 16.13
C ASN A 61 5.98 3.86 15.87
N PRO A 62 6.76 2.89 16.39
CA PRO A 62 6.48 1.49 16.14
C PRO A 62 5.10 1.09 16.67
N PRO A 63 4.40 0.13 16.02
CA PRO A 63 3.10 -0.32 16.48
C PRO A 63 3.18 -0.92 17.89
N SER A 64 2.20 -0.60 18.71
CA SER A 64 2.13 -1.14 20.08
C SER A 64 0.71 -1.61 20.41
N SER A 65 0.60 -2.46 21.42
CA SER A 65 -0.67 -3.03 21.85
C SER A 65 -1.63 -2.02 22.48
N ASN A 66 -1.13 -0.90 22.96
CA ASN A 66 -1.93 0.12 23.66
C ASN A 66 -2.44 1.24 22.74
N GLY A 67 -2.44 1.01 21.43
CA GLY A 67 -2.99 1.96 20.46
C GLY A 67 -2.00 2.98 19.93
N ALA A 68 -0.81 3.11 20.53
CA ALA A 68 0.24 3.97 19.97
C ALA A 68 0.70 3.41 18.62
N GLY A 69 1.15 4.28 17.75
CA GLY A 69 1.66 3.88 16.45
C GLY A 69 0.59 3.48 15.44
N ALA A 70 -0.60 4.09 15.51
CA ALA A 70 -1.72 3.78 14.60
C ALA A 70 -1.32 3.91 13.12
N GLY A 71 -0.62 4.98 12.75
CA GLY A 71 -0.12 5.17 11.39
C GLY A 71 0.84 4.07 10.97
N SER A 72 1.74 3.67 11.85
CA SER A 72 2.68 2.58 11.59
C SER A 72 1.95 1.26 11.35
N ARG A 73 0.90 0.97 12.13
CA ARG A 73 0.08 -0.23 11.91
C ARG A 73 -0.59 -0.24 10.54
N GLU A 74 -1.09 0.91 10.10
CA GLU A 74 -1.71 1.02 8.78
C GLU A 74 -0.69 0.72 7.69
N TYR A 75 0.53 1.24 7.77
CA TYR A 75 1.59 0.93 6.81
C TYR A 75 2.02 -0.53 6.86
N TRP A 76 2.09 -1.13 8.04
CA TRP A 76 2.37 -2.56 8.18
C TRP A 76 1.29 -3.43 7.54
N THR A 77 0.02 -3.09 7.79
CA THR A 77 -1.12 -3.79 7.21
C THR A 77 -1.14 -3.64 5.69
N LEU A 78 -0.85 -2.43 5.19
CA LEU A 78 -0.73 -2.16 3.77
C LEU A 78 0.38 -2.99 3.14
N ALA A 79 1.54 -3.08 3.79
CA ALA A 79 2.66 -3.86 3.30
C ALA A 79 2.29 -5.35 3.18
N LYS A 80 1.57 -5.90 4.15
CA LYS A 80 1.09 -7.28 4.11
C LYS A 80 0.10 -7.50 2.97
N GLU A 81 -0.83 -6.58 2.78
CA GLU A 81 -1.80 -6.66 1.68
C GLU A 81 -1.10 -6.56 0.32
N PHE A 82 -0.15 -5.65 0.18
CA PHE A 82 0.66 -5.50 -1.02
C PHE A 82 1.41 -6.79 -1.35
N HIS A 83 2.08 -7.36 -0.36
CA HIS A 83 2.82 -8.61 -0.52
C HIS A 83 1.91 -9.76 -0.99
N LYS A 84 0.74 -9.89 -0.37
CA LYS A 84 -0.24 -10.89 -0.75
C LYS A 84 -0.70 -10.72 -2.20
N ARG A 85 -0.99 -9.48 -2.61
CA ARG A 85 -1.41 -9.19 -3.99
C ARG A 85 -0.31 -9.49 -5.00
N VAL A 86 0.94 -9.21 -4.66
CA VAL A 86 2.08 -9.56 -5.52
C VAL A 86 2.17 -11.07 -5.69
N GLN A 87 2.02 -11.84 -4.62
CA GLN A 87 2.06 -13.30 -4.68
C GLN A 87 0.93 -13.87 -5.52
N GLU A 88 -0.29 -13.34 -5.38
CA GLU A 88 -1.44 -13.75 -6.19
C GLU A 88 -1.22 -13.45 -7.67
N MET A 89 -0.71 -12.27 -7.98
CA MET A 89 -0.37 -11.90 -9.35
C MET A 89 0.66 -12.85 -9.95
N ARG A 90 1.71 -13.18 -9.20
CA ARG A 90 2.76 -14.08 -9.65
C ARG A 90 2.21 -15.47 -9.94
N ARG A 91 1.31 -15.99 -9.11
CA ARG A 91 0.64 -17.27 -9.35
C ARG A 91 -0.23 -17.24 -10.60
N ASN A 92 -1.02 -16.17 -10.77
CA ASN A 92 -1.94 -16.02 -11.90
C ASN A 92 -1.21 -15.95 -13.25
N TYR A 93 0.00 -15.37 -13.25
CA TYR A 93 0.82 -15.25 -14.47
C TYR A 93 1.90 -16.33 -14.56
N GLY A 94 1.89 -17.34 -13.67
CA GLY A 94 2.86 -18.43 -13.68
C GLY A 94 4.28 -18.02 -13.27
N VAL A 95 4.46 -16.84 -12.70
CA VAL A 95 5.78 -16.37 -12.24
C VAL A 95 6.00 -16.84 -10.80
N THR A 96 6.84 -17.85 -10.62
CA THR A 96 7.14 -18.44 -9.31
C THR A 96 8.50 -18.06 -8.76
N GLU A 97 9.34 -17.43 -9.58
CA GLU A 97 10.70 -17.08 -9.22
C GLU A 97 10.88 -15.56 -9.15
N HIS A 98 11.86 -15.13 -8.36
CA HIS A 98 12.20 -13.72 -8.28
C HIS A 98 12.66 -13.22 -9.66
N PRO A 99 12.26 -12.01 -10.11
CA PRO A 99 12.63 -11.50 -11.44
C PRO A 99 14.13 -11.51 -11.72
N ARG A 100 14.95 -11.28 -10.71
CA ARG A 100 16.41 -11.34 -10.83
C ARG A 100 16.88 -12.73 -11.27
N LEU A 101 16.32 -13.78 -10.66
CA LEU A 101 16.67 -15.16 -11.00
C LEU A 101 16.26 -15.50 -12.43
N LEU A 102 15.11 -14.98 -12.89
CA LEU A 102 14.68 -15.17 -14.27
C LEU A 102 15.65 -14.52 -15.26
N LEU A 103 16.15 -13.32 -14.94
CA LEU A 103 17.13 -12.64 -15.78
C LEU A 103 18.45 -13.39 -15.82
N GLU A 104 18.90 -13.94 -14.70
CA GLU A 104 20.09 -14.78 -14.63
C GLU A 104 19.96 -16.04 -15.50
N LYS A 105 18.81 -16.70 -15.46
CA LYS A 105 18.54 -17.88 -16.31
C LYS A 105 18.56 -17.55 -17.79
N GLN A 106 18.24 -16.33 -18.16
CA GLN A 106 18.30 -15.86 -19.54
C GLN A 106 19.71 -15.40 -19.95
N GLY A 107 20.69 -15.55 -19.07
CA GLY A 107 22.06 -15.14 -19.33
C GLY A 107 22.32 -13.65 -19.19
N ARG A 108 21.41 -12.91 -18.60
CA ARG A 108 21.57 -11.46 -18.35
C ARG A 108 22.15 -11.23 -16.96
N LYS A 109 23.23 -10.44 -16.92
CA LYS A 109 23.82 -10.01 -15.64
C LYS A 109 23.17 -8.70 -15.21
N LEU A 110 22.86 -8.63 -13.94
CA LEU A 110 22.37 -7.42 -13.31
C LEU A 110 23.50 -6.63 -12.67
#